data_e9707ac3684473394c294d7dc731c9d6
#
_entry.id   e9707ac3684473394c294d7dc731c9d6
#
_cell.length_a   1.000
_cell.length_b   1.000
_cell.length_c   1.000
_cell.angle_alpha   90.00
_cell.angle_beta   90.00
_cell.angle_gamma   90.00
#
_symmetry.space_group_name_H-M   'P 1'
#
loop_
_entity.id
_entity.type
_entity.pdbx_description
1 polymer ?
#
loop_
_entity_poly.entity_id
_entity_poly.type
_entity_poly.pdbx_seq_one_letter_code
_entity_poly.pdbx_strand_id
1 'polypeptide(L)'
;MTPGRDQTVELLHALGHLYARHSQPKRGLVLLLIAARLAPNDEGVLRTLAEAFLRSRSPQAASEVIERLQALGGANQPMLDLLRSRALLLSGNESEAKRMFRKFLEHRERS
;
A
#
# COMPACT_ATOMS: atom_id res chain seq x y z
N MET A 1 -22.18 2.75 23.19
CA MET A 1 -22.40 2.98 21.74
C MET A 1 -21.35 2.25 20.95
N THR A 2 -21.78 1.38 20.02
CA THR A 2 -20.84 0.61 19.20
C THR A 2 -20.45 1.45 17.98
N PRO A 3 -19.16 1.62 17.68
CA PRO A 3 -18.76 2.38 16.50
C PRO A 3 -19.25 1.69 15.23
N GLY A 4 -19.61 2.48 14.22
CA GLY A 4 -19.95 1.95 12.91
C GLY A 4 -18.74 1.31 12.25
N ARG A 5 -19.01 0.51 11.20
CA ARG A 5 -17.96 -0.18 10.45
C ARG A 5 -16.91 0.80 9.92
N ASP A 6 -17.37 1.93 9.36
CA ASP A 6 -16.47 2.94 8.79
C ASP A 6 -15.58 3.56 9.85
N GLN A 7 -16.13 3.82 11.04
CA GLN A 7 -15.34 4.36 12.16
C GLN A 7 -14.32 3.34 12.65
N THR A 8 -14.69 2.07 12.67
CA THR A 8 -13.76 1.00 13.04
C THR A 8 -12.62 0.89 12.03
N VAL A 9 -12.94 0.95 10.74
CA VAL A 9 -11.95 0.93 9.68
C VAL A 9 -11.00 2.11 9.79
N GLU A 10 -11.53 3.31 10.00
CA GLU A 10 -10.71 4.51 10.17
C GLU A 10 -9.75 4.39 11.34
N LEU A 11 -10.22 3.87 12.46
CA LEU A 11 -9.38 3.68 13.64
C LEU A 11 -8.29 2.66 13.39
N LEU A 12 -8.64 1.51 12.81
CA LEU A 12 -7.68 0.46 12.48
C LEU A 12 -6.63 0.95 11.48
N HIS A 13 -7.07 1.73 10.49
CA HIS A 13 -6.17 2.31 9.49
C HIS A 13 -5.19 3.28 10.16
N ALA A 14 -5.69 4.19 10.97
CA ALA A 14 -4.86 5.18 11.65
C ALA A 14 -3.86 4.53 12.60
N LEU A 15 -4.32 3.59 13.42
CA LEU A 15 -3.44 2.87 14.35
C LEU A 15 -2.44 1.99 13.61
N GLY A 16 -2.90 1.30 12.58
CA GLY A 16 -2.04 0.45 11.78
C GLY A 16 -0.91 1.23 11.12
N HIS A 17 -1.25 2.38 10.55
CA HIS A 17 -0.26 3.28 9.94
C HIS A 17 0.74 3.78 10.99
N LEU A 18 0.23 4.20 12.14
CA LEU A 18 1.07 4.69 13.23
C LEU A 18 2.06 3.63 13.71
N TYR A 19 1.57 2.42 14.01
CA TYR A 19 2.43 1.33 14.46
C TYR A 19 3.44 0.90 13.40
N ALA A 20 3.01 0.84 12.14
CA ALA A 20 3.90 0.45 11.05
C ALA A 20 5.07 1.43 10.88
N ARG A 21 4.86 2.72 11.16
CA ARG A 21 5.90 3.74 11.04
C ARG A 21 6.78 3.89 12.26
N HIS A 22 6.33 3.43 13.42
CA HIS A 22 7.00 3.68 14.70
C HIS A 22 7.49 2.42 15.39
N SER A 23 8.29 1.64 14.69
CA SER A 23 9.03 0.49 15.24
C SER A 23 8.20 -0.73 15.61
N GLN A 24 6.93 -0.80 15.21
CA GLN A 24 6.08 -1.97 15.45
C GLN A 24 5.39 -2.41 14.14
N PRO A 25 6.18 -2.76 13.11
CA PRO A 25 5.61 -3.07 11.79
C PRO A 25 4.67 -4.26 11.79
N LYS A 26 4.94 -5.27 12.61
CA LYS A 26 4.07 -6.45 12.67
C LYS A 26 2.70 -6.12 13.24
N ARG A 27 2.63 -5.30 14.29
CA ARG A 27 1.36 -4.87 14.85
C ARG A 27 0.58 -4.00 13.88
N GLY A 28 1.29 -3.07 13.24
CA GLY A 28 0.69 -2.23 12.22
C GLY A 28 0.11 -3.05 11.09
N LEU A 29 0.85 -4.05 10.63
CA LEU A 29 0.41 -4.91 9.55
C LEU A 29 -0.87 -5.68 9.92
N VAL A 30 -0.93 -6.23 11.13
CA VAL A 30 -2.13 -6.94 11.60
C VAL A 30 -3.34 -6.03 11.58
N LEU A 31 -3.21 -4.81 12.10
CA LEU A 31 -4.31 -3.86 12.14
C LEU A 31 -4.78 -3.47 10.73
N LEU A 32 -3.83 -3.27 9.81
CA LEU A 32 -4.14 -2.94 8.43
C LEU A 32 -4.80 -4.11 7.69
N LEU A 33 -4.40 -5.33 7.98
CA LEU A 33 -5.03 -6.52 7.40
C LEU A 33 -6.48 -6.64 7.87
N ILE A 34 -6.75 -6.35 9.13
CA ILE A 34 -8.13 -6.34 9.64
C ILE A 34 -8.93 -5.25 8.94
N ALA A 35 -8.36 -4.04 8.82
CA ALA A 35 -9.04 -2.94 8.13
C ALA A 35 -9.36 -3.31 6.68
N ALA A 36 -8.42 -3.95 5.99
CA ALA A 36 -8.61 -4.38 4.61
C ALA A 36 -9.68 -5.46 4.47
N ARG A 37 -9.84 -6.30 5.48
CA ARG A 37 -10.92 -7.29 5.49
C ARG A 37 -12.30 -6.63 5.64
N LEU A 38 -12.37 -5.62 6.49
CA LEU A 38 -13.61 -4.90 6.70
C LEU A 38 -13.97 -3.98 5.53
N ALA A 39 -12.97 -3.45 4.84
CA ALA A 39 -13.16 -2.54 3.72
C ALA A 39 -12.22 -2.91 2.57
N PRO A 40 -12.53 -4.01 1.84
CA PRO A 40 -11.60 -4.57 0.84
C PRO A 40 -11.39 -3.69 -0.39
N ASN A 41 -12.21 -2.67 -0.59
CA ASN A 41 -12.07 -1.76 -1.72
C ASN A 41 -11.69 -0.34 -1.29
N ASP A 42 -11.28 -0.16 -0.05
CA ASP A 42 -10.83 1.14 0.45
C ASP A 42 -9.40 1.38 -0.04
N GLU A 43 -9.23 2.30 -0.99
CA GLU A 43 -7.94 2.59 -1.59
C GLU A 43 -6.92 3.10 -0.58
N GLY A 44 -7.35 3.92 0.37
CA GLY A 44 -6.47 4.44 1.42
C GLY A 44 -5.88 3.33 2.28
N VAL A 45 -6.73 2.42 2.72
CA VAL A 45 -6.31 1.25 3.51
C VAL A 45 -5.34 0.38 2.70
N LEU A 46 -5.69 0.10 1.45
CA LEU A 46 -4.85 -0.75 0.59
C LEU A 46 -3.49 -0.12 0.31
N ARG A 47 -3.43 1.19 0.09
CA ARG A 47 -2.16 1.89 -0.10
C ARG A 47 -1.27 1.78 1.13
N THR A 48 -1.83 2.03 2.30
CA THR A 48 -1.08 1.93 3.54
C THR A 48 -0.62 0.50 3.79
N LEU A 49 -1.48 -0.48 3.46
CA LEU A 49 -1.12 -1.89 3.58
C LEU A 49 0.04 -2.26 2.64
N ALA A 50 -0.01 -1.81 1.38
CA ALA A 50 1.08 -2.04 0.44
C ALA A 50 2.40 -1.48 0.97
N GLU A 51 2.39 -0.26 1.49
CA GLU A 51 3.58 0.34 2.09
C GLU A 51 4.08 -0.43 3.30
N ALA A 52 3.17 -0.91 4.13
CA ALA A 52 3.54 -1.71 5.30
C ALA A 52 4.23 -3.02 4.88
N PHE A 53 3.71 -3.67 3.84
CA PHE A 53 4.36 -4.87 3.30
C PHE A 53 5.75 -4.56 2.74
N LEU A 54 5.92 -3.44 2.05
CA LEU A 54 7.24 -3.04 1.54
C LEU A 54 8.22 -2.78 2.68
N ARG A 55 7.79 -2.12 3.72
CA ARG A 55 8.63 -1.88 4.90
C ARG A 55 8.99 -3.17 5.62
N SER A 56 8.11 -4.15 5.58
CA SER A 56 8.34 -5.48 6.17
C SER A 56 9.12 -6.40 5.24
N ARG A 57 9.60 -5.88 4.12
CA ARG A 57 10.36 -6.61 3.11
C ARG A 57 9.58 -7.80 2.55
N SER A 58 8.29 -7.59 2.30
CA SER A 58 7.39 -8.60 1.74
C SER A 58 6.90 -8.14 0.36
N PRO A 59 7.77 -8.15 -0.66
CA PRO A 59 7.42 -7.57 -1.96
C PRO A 59 6.30 -8.30 -2.70
N GLN A 60 6.19 -9.62 -2.52
CA GLN A 60 5.12 -10.37 -3.16
C GLN A 60 3.75 -10.00 -2.62
N ALA A 61 3.62 -9.92 -1.30
CA ALA A 61 2.38 -9.49 -0.68
C ALA A 61 2.04 -8.07 -1.07
N ALA A 62 3.05 -7.20 -1.13
CA ALA A 62 2.85 -5.82 -1.59
C ALA A 62 2.34 -5.79 -3.04
N SER A 63 2.91 -6.63 -3.91
CA SER A 63 2.50 -6.68 -5.32
C SER A 63 1.05 -7.09 -5.47
N GLU A 64 0.58 -8.03 -4.68
CA GLU A 64 -0.82 -8.46 -4.70
C GLU A 64 -1.77 -7.30 -4.34
N VAL A 65 -1.40 -6.52 -3.33
CA VAL A 65 -2.19 -5.35 -2.94
C VAL A 65 -2.16 -4.29 -4.03
N ILE A 66 -1.00 -4.07 -4.64
CA ILE A 66 -0.85 -3.11 -5.74
C ILE A 66 -1.72 -3.50 -6.94
N GLU A 67 -1.76 -4.79 -7.28
CA GLU A 67 -2.63 -5.28 -8.35
C GLU A 67 -4.10 -5.00 -8.05
N ARG A 68 -4.50 -5.18 -6.81
CA ARG A 68 -5.87 -4.88 -6.40
C ARG A 68 -6.17 -3.39 -6.52
N LEU A 69 -5.24 -2.54 -6.10
CA LEU A 69 -5.37 -1.09 -6.26
C LEU A 69 -5.54 -0.71 -7.73
N GLN A 70 -4.75 -1.33 -8.61
CA GLN A 70 -4.87 -1.09 -10.03
C GLN A 70 -6.23 -1.50 -10.56
N ALA A 71 -6.74 -2.64 -10.11
CA ALA A 71 -8.04 -3.14 -10.55
C ALA A 71 -9.19 -2.23 -10.14
N LEU A 72 -9.02 -1.46 -9.06
CA LEU A 72 -10.03 -0.50 -8.61
C LEU A 72 -10.09 0.76 -9.49
N GLY A 73 -9.12 0.93 -10.40
CA GLY A 73 -9.13 2.01 -11.37
C GLY A 73 -8.94 3.40 -10.80
N GLY A 74 -8.26 3.50 -9.68
CA GLY A 74 -8.07 4.77 -9.01
C GLY A 74 -7.22 5.77 -9.78
N ALA A 75 -7.31 7.04 -9.38
CA ALA A 75 -6.60 8.14 -9.99
C ALA A 75 -5.11 8.21 -9.58
N ASN A 76 -4.62 7.19 -8.91
CA ASN A 76 -3.29 7.17 -8.30
C ASN A 76 -2.28 6.36 -9.10
N GLN A 77 -2.36 6.40 -10.43
CA GLN A 77 -1.45 5.65 -11.29
C GLN A 77 0.03 5.97 -11.03
N PRO A 78 0.43 7.25 -10.86
CA PRO A 78 1.83 7.53 -10.53
C PRO A 78 2.27 6.90 -9.22
N MET A 79 1.42 6.91 -8.20
CA MET A 79 1.73 6.31 -6.92
C MET A 79 1.90 4.79 -7.05
N LEU A 80 1.06 4.14 -7.88
CA LEU A 80 1.17 2.71 -8.11
C LEU A 80 2.48 2.35 -8.81
N ASP A 81 2.91 3.17 -9.77
CA ASP A 81 4.19 2.95 -10.43
C ASP A 81 5.36 3.05 -9.45
N LEU A 82 5.28 3.99 -8.51
CA LEU A 82 6.29 4.13 -7.47
C LEU A 82 6.31 2.91 -6.55
N LEU A 83 5.14 2.47 -6.11
CA LEU A 83 5.04 1.29 -5.24
C LEU A 83 5.55 0.03 -5.95
N ARG A 84 5.23 -0.14 -7.23
CA ARG A 84 5.73 -1.25 -8.03
C ARG A 84 7.24 -1.21 -8.16
N SER A 85 7.80 -0.04 -8.40
CA SER A 85 9.23 0.15 -8.48
C SER A 85 9.90 -0.35 -7.19
N ARG A 86 9.37 0.02 -6.05
CA ARG A 86 9.90 -0.40 -4.76
C ARG A 86 9.80 -1.91 -4.56
N ALA A 87 8.67 -2.51 -4.93
CA ALA A 87 8.47 -3.96 -4.81
C ALA A 87 9.45 -4.73 -5.72
N LEU A 88 9.62 -4.25 -6.93
CA LEU A 88 10.54 -4.86 -7.89
C LEU A 88 12.00 -4.77 -7.41
N LEU A 89 12.36 -3.64 -6.83
CA LEU A 89 13.71 -3.45 -6.28
C LEU A 89 13.96 -4.42 -5.13
N LEU A 90 13.00 -4.58 -4.23
CA LEU A 90 13.11 -5.53 -3.14
C LEU A 90 13.20 -6.98 -3.62
N SER A 91 12.57 -7.28 -4.76
CA SER A 91 12.60 -8.61 -5.36
C SER A 91 13.89 -8.88 -6.15
N GLY A 92 14.76 -7.88 -6.25
CA GLY A 92 16.00 -8.01 -7.00
C GLY A 92 15.85 -7.75 -8.51
N ASN A 93 14.69 -7.30 -8.95
CA ASN A 93 14.44 -7.01 -10.37
C ASN A 93 14.72 -5.54 -10.67
N GLU A 94 15.99 -5.21 -10.70
CA GLU A 94 16.46 -3.83 -10.81
C GLU A 94 16.07 -3.15 -12.13
N SER A 95 16.15 -3.87 -13.23
CA SER A 95 15.81 -3.31 -14.56
C SER A 95 14.36 -2.86 -14.64
N GLU A 96 13.44 -3.71 -14.20
CA GLU A 96 12.02 -3.38 -14.17
C GLU A 96 11.72 -2.29 -13.15
N ALA A 97 12.41 -2.29 -12.02
CA ALA A 97 12.25 -1.25 -11.00
C ALA A 97 12.59 0.12 -11.58
N LYS A 98 13.71 0.21 -12.30
CA LYS A 98 14.11 1.47 -12.95
C LYS A 98 13.10 1.91 -14.01
N ARG A 99 12.56 0.97 -14.76
CA ARG A 99 11.56 1.28 -15.79
C ARG A 99 10.28 1.84 -15.16
N MET A 100 9.81 1.23 -14.08
CA MET A 100 8.63 1.70 -13.36
C MET A 100 8.85 3.07 -12.72
N PHE A 101 10.05 3.29 -12.19
CA PHE A 101 10.40 4.57 -11.58
C PHE A 101 10.42 5.69 -12.62
N ARG A 102 10.97 5.42 -13.81
CA ARG A 102 10.95 6.40 -14.91
C ARG A 102 9.52 6.73 -15.34
N LYS A 103 8.66 5.71 -15.37
CA LYS A 103 7.25 5.89 -15.70
C LYS A 103 6.56 6.78 -14.66
N PHE A 104 6.87 6.58 -13.38
CA PHE A 104 6.40 7.44 -12.30
C PHE A 104 6.81 8.89 -12.51
N LEU A 105 8.08 9.13 -12.84
CA LEU A 105 8.59 10.48 -13.08
C LEU A 105 7.90 11.15 -14.28
N GLU A 106 7.67 10.41 -15.34
CA GLU A 106 6.97 10.92 -16.53
C GLU A 106 5.55 11.35 -16.19
N HIS A 107 4.81 10.54 -15.44
CA HIS A 107 3.46 10.88 -15.03
C HIS A 107 3.44 12.12 -14.13
N ARG A 108 4.42 12.23 -13.26
CA ARG A 108 4.54 13.37 -12.36
C ARG A 108 4.80 14.67 -13.11
N GLU A 109 5.61 14.62 -14.16
CA GLU A 109 5.92 15.80 -14.98
C GLU A 109 4.73 16.29 -15.79
N ARG A 110 3.81 15.40 -16.15
CA ARG A 110 2.64 15.73 -16.97
C ARG A 110 1.48 16.32 -16.17
N SER A 111 1.49 16.20 -14.87
CA SER A 111 0.39 16.66 -14.03
C SER A 111 0.53 18.11 -13.53
#